data_90813b68f4300eb50e307fb84cea1e5f
#
_entry.id   90813b68f4300eb50e307fb84cea1e5f
#
_cell.length_a   1.000
_cell.length_b   1.000
_cell.length_c   1.000
_cell.angle_alpha   90.00
_cell.angle_beta   90.00
_cell.angle_gamma   90.00
#
_symmetry.space_group_name_H-M   'P 1'
#
loop_
_entity.id
_entity.type
_entity.pdbx_description
1 polymer ?
#
loop_
_entity_poly.entity_id
_entity_poly.type
_entity_poly.pdbx_seq_one_letter_code
_entity_poly.pdbx_strand_id
1 'polypeptide(L)'
;MISIICLIHNNDNPSPTLLSSIDSVVGQTFQDWELKLVFYNTQAHAPTIIPTFEDKRIEVKNYGEEFKTYVQTLLHVVNNDAVYNHIGILDVNDIWESNKLELQVAKIKEFPRIDVIGTKSKYDTGVGLEPEIPEIPINGLYNYNLFKVNPFINSSIVFKRDVLRYIQPQQPKTNTGIDIDPDKITLFCMNQLWLQLALQDSVLYNINQVALTHKTPYQINHYKTCYASEYFKSVVSDFKKNYIRIRFFSDFCTSETCKQNYERMCLYQKLDYYGKTKKIYITTTETYTHAFLLNCPTPSNIQVEKEYVVGFAHEPPDNSFLRLYYNNFIEFAQKNIGKYLIGSVNVLPSPPFLGHHGFLFHETPTHTHTPTPAMLTNKTKIMSIMVSHKSYTPGHKYRHALVSYILKHRLPIDIWGNGAKMYKQRFPENNNIYGDFKSMAEMCNNYMFTIAIENTSHDHYFSEKIVNPFMYNTIPLYWGCKKIEEYFPKYSIKLTGNINMDMITIGRVLKNPQYFMAKHKANIEEVLDKVNLIKNVERLLC
;
A
#
# COMPACT_ATOMS: atom_id res chain seq x y z
N MET A 1 -13.75 18.23 3.01
CA MET A 1 -14.45 18.85 4.16
C MET A 1 -14.55 17.83 5.28
N ILE A 2 -14.32 18.24 6.53
CA ILE A 2 -14.23 17.37 7.71
C ILE A 2 -15.09 17.96 8.83
N SER A 3 -15.94 17.13 9.46
CA SER A 3 -16.61 17.49 10.72
C SER A 3 -15.74 17.03 11.89
N ILE A 4 -15.26 17.97 12.68
CA ILE A 4 -14.45 17.72 13.86
C ILE A 4 -15.39 17.69 15.05
N ILE A 5 -15.28 16.67 15.90
CA ILE A 5 -16.13 16.49 17.08
C ILE A 5 -15.23 16.52 18.31
N CYS A 6 -15.58 17.40 19.23
CA CYS A 6 -14.99 17.48 20.57
C CYS A 6 -16.08 17.24 21.60
N LEU A 7 -16.03 16.09 22.28
CA LEU A 7 -16.98 15.74 23.33
C LEU A 7 -16.42 16.12 24.70
N ILE A 8 -17.19 16.85 25.47
CA ILE A 8 -16.78 17.41 26.77
C ILE A 8 -17.72 16.85 27.83
N HIS A 9 -17.17 16.05 28.74
CA HIS A 9 -17.94 15.52 29.87
C HIS A 9 -18.12 16.58 30.96
N ASN A 10 -19.20 16.50 31.69
CA ASN A 10 -19.58 17.48 32.74
C ASN A 10 -18.51 17.73 33.83
N ASN A 11 -17.66 16.73 34.09
CA ASN A 11 -16.57 16.85 35.06
C ASN A 11 -15.34 17.59 34.52
N ASP A 12 -15.31 17.81 33.22
CA ASP A 12 -14.22 18.54 32.54
C ASP A 12 -14.59 20.04 32.60
N ASN A 13 -14.25 20.73 33.68
CA ASN A 13 -14.29 22.19 33.70
C ASN A 13 -13.56 22.68 32.43
N PRO A 14 -14.07 23.71 31.70
CA PRO A 14 -13.37 24.28 30.58
C PRO A 14 -11.97 24.73 31.03
N SER A 15 -11.03 23.82 30.85
CA SER A 15 -9.64 23.98 31.26
C SER A 15 -9.01 24.98 30.31
N PRO A 16 -7.95 25.69 30.72
CA PRO A 16 -7.14 26.51 29.81
C PRO A 16 -6.64 25.70 28.61
N THR A 17 -6.55 24.37 28.72
CA THR A 17 -6.16 23.46 27.65
C THR A 17 -7.23 23.33 26.55
N LEU A 18 -8.52 23.42 26.88
CA LEU A 18 -9.60 23.37 25.87
C LEU A 18 -9.47 24.50 24.84
N LEU A 19 -9.22 25.73 25.27
CA LEU A 19 -9.03 26.86 24.36
C LEU A 19 -7.82 26.63 23.44
N SER A 20 -6.70 26.16 23.99
CA SER A 20 -5.52 25.83 23.21
C SER A 20 -5.79 24.71 22.20
N SER A 21 -6.62 23.72 22.55
CA SER A 21 -7.02 22.65 21.62
C SER A 21 -7.87 23.19 20.48
N ILE A 22 -8.82 24.06 20.76
CA ILE A 22 -9.67 24.73 19.77
C ILE A 22 -8.81 25.63 18.86
N ASP A 23 -7.91 26.44 19.42
CA ASP A 23 -6.99 27.31 18.67
C ASP A 23 -6.13 26.49 17.71
N SER A 24 -5.74 25.28 18.09
CA SER A 24 -4.96 24.37 17.22
C SER A 24 -5.77 23.88 16.01
N VAL A 25 -7.10 23.80 16.12
CA VAL A 25 -8.01 23.51 15.00
C VAL A 25 -8.21 24.75 14.13
N VAL A 26 -8.44 25.90 14.73
CA VAL A 26 -8.58 27.18 14.01
C VAL A 26 -7.32 27.47 13.19
N GLY A 27 -6.15 27.16 13.72
CA GLY A 27 -4.84 27.33 13.08
C GLY A 27 -4.47 26.30 12.01
N GLN A 28 -5.37 25.38 11.64
CA GLN A 28 -5.08 24.40 10.59
C GLN A 28 -4.88 25.06 9.22
N THR A 29 -3.91 24.59 8.43
CA THR A 29 -3.69 25.05 7.04
C THR A 29 -4.82 24.63 6.11
N PHE A 30 -5.44 23.47 6.35
CA PHE A 30 -6.65 23.02 5.67
C PHE A 30 -7.87 23.70 6.27
N GLN A 31 -8.61 24.48 5.50
CA GLN A 31 -9.69 25.37 5.99
C GLN A 31 -11.12 24.80 5.83
N ASP A 32 -11.32 23.70 5.10
CA ASP A 32 -12.64 23.13 4.84
C ASP A 32 -13.09 22.19 5.96
N TRP A 33 -13.33 22.74 7.15
CA TRP A 33 -13.78 21.99 8.33
C TRP A 33 -14.90 22.73 9.08
N GLU A 34 -15.64 21.98 9.91
CA GLU A 34 -16.49 22.48 10.98
C GLU A 34 -16.07 21.83 12.30
N LEU A 35 -16.33 22.47 13.43
CA LEU A 35 -16.07 21.96 14.77
C LEU A 35 -17.36 21.95 15.60
N LYS A 36 -17.75 20.76 16.08
CA LYS A 36 -18.86 20.58 17.02
C LYS A 36 -18.28 20.39 18.41
N LEU A 37 -18.48 21.39 19.27
CA LEU A 37 -18.18 21.32 20.70
C LEU A 37 -19.43 20.86 21.45
N VAL A 38 -19.39 19.67 22.02
CA VAL A 38 -20.59 19.01 22.54
C VAL A 38 -20.39 18.67 24.02
N PHE A 39 -21.20 19.31 24.86
CA PHE A 39 -21.29 19.01 26.28
C PHE A 39 -22.34 17.91 26.50
N TYR A 40 -21.99 16.89 27.30
CA TYR A 40 -22.88 15.77 27.59
C TYR A 40 -22.75 15.31 29.06
N ASN A 41 -23.75 14.57 29.55
CA ASN A 41 -23.86 14.08 30.92
C ASN A 41 -23.74 15.25 31.96
N THR A 42 -24.31 16.41 31.61
CA THR A 42 -24.28 17.59 32.46
C THR A 42 -25.48 17.55 33.42
N GLN A 43 -25.25 17.51 34.74
CA GLN A 43 -26.30 17.72 35.71
C GLN A 43 -26.90 19.14 35.56
N ALA A 44 -28.11 19.39 36.01
CA ALA A 44 -28.92 20.59 35.78
C ALA A 44 -28.27 21.95 36.11
N HIS A 45 -27.08 21.97 36.63
CA HIS A 45 -26.24 23.16 36.81
C HIS A 45 -25.12 23.14 35.75
N ALA A 46 -25.51 23.41 34.50
CA ALA A 46 -24.55 23.58 33.37
C ALA A 46 -23.38 24.49 33.77
N PRO A 47 -22.18 24.26 33.21
CA PRO A 47 -21.07 25.19 33.41
C PRO A 47 -21.56 26.60 33.05
N THR A 48 -21.34 27.53 33.94
CA THR A 48 -21.93 28.88 33.95
C THR A 48 -21.48 29.72 32.75
N ILE A 49 -20.57 29.24 31.93
CA ILE A 49 -20.02 29.94 30.75
C ILE A 49 -19.80 28.93 29.63
N ILE A 50 -20.74 28.85 28.69
CA ILE A 50 -20.52 28.24 27.40
C ILE A 50 -19.70 29.24 26.58
N PRO A 51 -18.49 28.92 26.12
CA PRO A 51 -17.68 29.83 25.29
C PRO A 51 -18.44 30.19 24.02
N THR A 52 -18.49 31.47 23.70
CA THR A 52 -18.97 31.94 22.39
C THR A 52 -17.78 32.17 21.50
N PHE A 53 -17.84 31.67 20.26
CA PHE A 53 -16.79 31.81 19.28
C PHE A 53 -17.24 32.70 18.13
N GLU A 54 -16.38 33.59 17.64
CA GLU A 54 -16.65 34.43 16.47
C GLU A 54 -16.55 33.62 15.14
N ASP A 55 -15.78 32.54 15.15
CA ASP A 55 -15.62 31.66 13.99
C ASP A 55 -16.92 30.85 13.76
N LYS A 56 -17.61 31.13 12.67
CA LYS A 56 -18.90 30.51 12.31
C LYS A 56 -18.79 29.00 12.01
N ARG A 57 -17.59 28.47 11.87
CA ARG A 57 -17.35 27.03 11.71
C ARG A 57 -17.44 26.27 13.04
N ILE A 58 -17.48 26.96 14.18
CA ILE A 58 -17.56 26.39 15.51
C ILE A 58 -19.01 26.47 16.01
N GLU A 59 -19.60 25.32 16.26
CA GLU A 59 -20.93 25.19 16.84
C GLU A 59 -20.82 24.54 18.23
N VAL A 60 -21.49 25.13 19.21
CA VAL A 60 -21.56 24.62 20.59
C VAL A 60 -22.94 24.04 20.87
N LYS A 61 -22.96 22.78 21.32
CA LYS A 61 -24.20 22.08 21.70
C LYS A 61 -24.11 21.56 23.14
N ASN A 62 -25.24 21.55 23.84
CA ASN A 62 -25.33 20.95 25.15
C ASN A 62 -26.54 19.99 25.20
N TYR A 63 -26.25 18.70 25.37
CA TYR A 63 -27.25 17.64 25.47
C TYR A 63 -27.65 17.30 26.90
N GLY A 64 -27.13 18.00 27.91
CA GLY A 64 -27.47 17.76 29.31
C GLY A 64 -27.27 16.30 29.71
N GLU A 65 -28.31 15.72 30.34
CA GLU A 65 -28.34 14.31 30.79
C GLU A 65 -28.85 13.32 29.70
N GLU A 66 -29.16 13.80 28.49
CA GLU A 66 -29.73 12.96 27.44
C GLU A 66 -28.81 11.79 27.07
N PHE A 67 -27.51 12.03 27.04
CA PHE A 67 -26.49 10.99 26.78
C PHE A 67 -25.56 10.85 27.97
N LYS A 68 -25.41 9.60 28.43
CA LYS A 68 -24.60 9.27 29.62
C LYS A 68 -23.20 8.77 29.27
N THR A 69 -22.95 8.41 28.03
CA THR A 69 -21.67 7.84 27.63
C THR A 69 -21.10 8.53 26.38
N TYR A 70 -19.78 8.57 26.30
CA TYR A 70 -19.05 9.11 25.16
C TYR A 70 -19.53 8.49 23.82
N VAL A 71 -19.67 7.16 23.76
CA VAL A 71 -20.03 6.46 22.53
C VAL A 71 -21.46 6.79 22.09
N GLN A 72 -22.43 6.86 23.01
CA GLN A 72 -23.80 7.27 22.67
C GLN A 72 -23.83 8.69 22.11
N THR A 73 -23.11 9.60 22.74
CA THR A 73 -23.00 10.99 22.30
C THR A 73 -22.32 11.09 20.94
N LEU A 74 -21.19 10.39 20.75
CA LEU A 74 -20.48 10.37 19.48
C LEU A 74 -21.37 9.89 18.33
N LEU A 75 -22.06 8.77 18.53
CA LEU A 75 -22.98 8.22 17.52
C LEU A 75 -24.10 9.19 17.17
N HIS A 76 -24.69 9.84 18.17
CA HIS A 76 -25.74 10.83 17.95
C HIS A 76 -25.22 12.03 17.14
N VAL A 77 -24.11 12.63 17.57
CA VAL A 77 -23.52 13.81 16.92
C VAL A 77 -23.10 13.52 15.49
N VAL A 78 -22.48 12.37 15.24
CA VAL A 78 -22.07 11.99 13.88
C VAL A 78 -23.27 11.78 12.98
N ASN A 79 -24.36 11.18 13.47
CA ASN A 79 -25.52 10.87 12.64
C ASN A 79 -26.44 12.09 12.40
N ASN A 80 -26.54 13.01 13.38
CA ASN A 80 -27.53 14.08 13.35
C ASN A 80 -26.93 15.48 13.17
N ASP A 81 -25.71 15.74 13.66
CA ASP A 81 -25.13 17.09 13.72
C ASP A 81 -23.97 17.31 12.76
N ALA A 82 -23.17 16.29 12.49
CA ALA A 82 -22.04 16.41 11.59
C ALA A 82 -22.51 16.54 10.14
N VAL A 83 -21.99 17.54 9.44
CA VAL A 83 -22.40 17.83 8.04
C VAL A 83 -21.61 16.97 7.05
N TYR A 84 -20.33 16.70 7.33
CA TYR A 84 -19.42 16.08 6.35
C TYR A 84 -19.24 14.58 6.58
N ASN A 85 -18.82 13.88 5.51
CA ASN A 85 -18.63 12.43 5.55
C ASN A 85 -17.31 11.99 6.21
N HIS A 86 -16.35 12.88 6.39
CA HIS A 86 -15.13 12.60 7.14
C HIS A 86 -15.24 13.22 8.52
N ILE A 87 -14.98 12.42 9.54
CA ILE A 87 -15.12 12.79 10.95
C ILE A 87 -13.75 12.79 11.60
N GLY A 88 -13.34 13.92 12.16
CA GLY A 88 -12.19 14.04 13.04
C GLY A 88 -12.61 14.04 14.51
N ILE A 89 -11.78 13.51 15.38
CA ILE A 89 -12.00 13.60 16.84
C ILE A 89 -10.94 14.51 17.43
N LEU A 90 -11.37 15.48 18.25
CA LEU A 90 -10.52 16.33 19.05
C LEU A 90 -10.73 16.00 20.52
N ASP A 91 -9.65 15.67 21.23
CA ASP A 91 -9.67 15.58 22.70
C ASP A 91 -9.36 16.94 23.32
N VAL A 92 -9.99 17.25 24.44
CA VAL A 92 -9.90 18.56 25.12
C VAL A 92 -8.50 18.94 25.61
N ASN A 93 -7.59 17.98 25.69
CA ASN A 93 -6.21 18.15 26.16
C ASN A 93 -5.16 18.02 25.05
N ASP A 94 -5.58 17.90 23.81
CA ASP A 94 -4.67 17.64 22.69
C ASP A 94 -4.47 18.88 21.82
N ILE A 95 -3.26 19.04 21.34
CA ILE A 95 -2.87 20.11 20.41
C ILE A 95 -2.53 19.51 19.07
N TRP A 96 -3.22 19.94 18.02
CA TRP A 96 -2.94 19.53 16.65
C TRP A 96 -1.85 20.41 16.04
N GLU A 97 -0.91 19.79 15.33
CA GLU A 97 0.02 20.53 14.48
C GLU A 97 -0.74 21.18 13.31
N SER A 98 -0.34 22.36 12.88
CA SER A 98 -1.08 23.18 11.93
C SER A 98 -1.36 22.49 10.57
N ASN A 99 -0.55 21.54 10.17
CA ASN A 99 -0.67 20.80 8.90
C ASN A 99 -1.34 19.42 9.03
N LYS A 100 -1.87 19.05 10.21
CA LYS A 100 -2.44 17.71 10.46
C LYS A 100 -3.53 17.35 9.45
N LEU A 101 -4.54 18.19 9.31
CA LEU A 101 -5.66 17.93 8.39
C LEU A 101 -5.22 17.92 6.93
N GLU A 102 -4.30 18.78 6.54
CA GLU A 102 -3.74 18.81 5.18
C GLU A 102 -3.06 17.49 4.83
N LEU A 103 -2.22 16.95 5.72
CA LEU A 103 -1.57 15.65 5.56
C LEU A 103 -2.58 14.51 5.39
N GLN A 104 -3.61 14.49 6.24
CA GLN A 104 -4.62 13.44 6.19
C GLN A 104 -5.49 13.54 4.93
N VAL A 105 -5.92 14.74 4.55
CA VAL A 105 -6.70 14.96 3.32
C VAL A 105 -5.90 14.62 2.07
N ALA A 106 -4.63 15.00 2.01
CA ALA A 106 -3.75 14.64 0.90
C ALA A 106 -3.67 13.11 0.75
N LYS A 107 -3.51 12.39 1.86
CA LYS A 107 -3.43 10.93 1.86
C LYS A 107 -4.77 10.28 1.50
N ILE A 108 -5.90 10.79 1.97
CA ILE A 108 -7.24 10.31 1.58
C ILE A 108 -7.50 10.53 0.08
N LYS A 109 -7.06 11.66 -0.47
CA LYS A 109 -7.18 11.93 -1.92
C LYS A 109 -6.30 10.97 -2.74
N GLU A 110 -5.10 10.68 -2.26
CA GLU A 110 -4.20 9.70 -2.88
C GLU A 110 -4.79 8.28 -2.84
N PHE A 111 -5.37 7.89 -1.70
CA PHE A 111 -5.96 6.56 -1.47
C PHE A 111 -7.41 6.66 -0.95
N PRO A 112 -8.40 6.83 -1.83
CA PRO A 112 -9.81 7.03 -1.43
C PRO A 112 -10.45 5.86 -0.66
N ARG A 113 -9.80 4.69 -0.67
CA ARG A 113 -10.27 3.51 0.10
C ARG A 113 -9.94 3.57 1.59
N ILE A 114 -9.08 4.47 2.03
CA ILE A 114 -8.80 4.62 3.46
C ILE A 114 -10.11 4.95 4.20
N ASP A 115 -10.44 4.14 5.19
CA ASP A 115 -11.62 4.30 6.02
C ASP A 115 -11.29 5.03 7.32
N VAL A 116 -10.10 4.79 7.88
CA VAL A 116 -9.57 5.49 9.06
C VAL A 116 -8.12 5.87 8.83
N ILE A 117 -7.78 7.12 9.11
CA ILE A 117 -6.42 7.63 8.98
C ILE A 117 -5.98 8.35 10.26
N GLY A 118 -4.90 7.90 10.86
CA GLY A 118 -4.26 8.52 12.00
C GLY A 118 -2.94 9.19 11.64
N THR A 119 -2.35 9.82 12.64
CA THR A 119 -0.98 10.38 12.62
C THR A 119 -0.24 9.93 13.86
N LYS A 120 1.09 10.02 13.86
CA LYS A 120 1.87 9.90 15.08
C LYS A 120 1.59 11.05 16.03
N SER A 121 1.87 10.80 17.30
CA SER A 121 1.77 11.76 18.38
C SER A 121 3.05 11.80 19.23
N LYS A 122 3.28 12.91 19.89
CA LYS A 122 4.27 13.10 20.95
C LYS A 122 3.57 13.42 22.26
N TYR A 123 4.20 13.15 23.39
CA TYR A 123 3.70 13.47 24.71
C TYR A 123 4.39 14.70 25.27
N ASP A 124 3.61 15.59 25.86
CA ASP A 124 4.13 16.68 26.68
C ASP A 124 3.90 16.28 28.15
N THR A 125 4.96 15.91 28.83
CA THR A 125 4.92 15.49 30.24
C THR A 125 5.00 16.68 31.21
N GLY A 126 5.07 17.93 30.70
CA GLY A 126 5.31 19.11 31.51
C GLY A 126 6.77 19.28 31.98
N VAL A 127 7.62 18.28 31.79
CA VAL A 127 9.05 18.29 32.13
C VAL A 127 9.91 18.28 30.86
N GLY A 128 9.29 17.99 29.72
CA GLY A 128 9.88 17.94 28.39
C GLY A 128 9.04 17.12 27.43
N LEU A 129 9.35 17.21 26.13
CA LEU A 129 8.69 16.39 25.11
C LEU A 129 9.30 15.00 25.15
N GLU A 130 8.50 14.01 25.56
CA GLU A 130 8.87 12.61 25.40
C GLU A 130 8.80 12.23 23.92
N PRO A 131 9.82 11.54 23.40
CA PRO A 131 9.80 11.07 22.04
C PRO A 131 8.68 10.04 21.83
N GLU A 132 8.22 9.93 20.62
CA GLU A 132 7.22 9.02 20.06
C GLU A 132 7.07 7.70 20.83
N ILE A 133 5.86 7.17 20.88
CA ILE A 133 5.66 5.77 21.28
C ILE A 133 6.38 4.91 20.24
N PRO A 134 7.49 4.24 20.59
CA PRO A 134 8.36 3.58 19.62
C PRO A 134 7.70 2.41 18.89
N GLU A 135 6.61 1.88 19.43
CA GLU A 135 5.97 0.63 19.02
C GLU A 135 4.80 0.82 18.05
N ILE A 136 4.39 2.06 17.73
CA ILE A 136 3.37 2.29 16.72
C ILE A 136 4.03 2.19 15.35
N PRO A 137 3.68 1.17 14.55
CA PRO A 137 4.27 1.00 13.23
C PRO A 137 3.96 2.21 12.37
N ILE A 138 4.92 2.59 11.62
CA ILE A 138 5.15 3.96 11.22
C ILE A 138 4.46 4.33 9.91
N ASN A 139 4.05 3.37 9.11
CA ASN A 139 3.47 3.67 7.79
C ASN A 139 2.84 2.40 7.19
N GLY A 140 1.58 2.45 6.84
CA GLY A 140 0.96 1.31 6.16
C GLY A 140 -0.38 0.86 6.71
N LEU A 141 -0.77 -0.33 6.33
CA LEU A 141 -2.02 -0.96 6.69
C LEU A 141 -1.89 -1.74 8.00
N TYR A 142 -2.84 -1.53 8.90
CA TYR A 142 -2.70 -1.93 10.30
C TYR A 142 -3.52 -3.12 10.73
N ASN A 143 -4.30 -3.69 9.87
CA ASN A 143 -5.32 -4.66 10.26
C ASN A 143 -4.80 -5.79 11.15
N TYR A 144 -3.59 -6.28 10.90
CA TYR A 144 -3.00 -7.34 11.75
C TYR A 144 -2.34 -6.80 13.03
N ASN A 145 -1.71 -5.64 12.97
CA ASN A 145 -0.98 -5.08 14.11
C ASN A 145 -1.91 -4.59 15.23
N LEU A 146 -3.19 -4.31 14.93
CA LEU A 146 -4.22 -4.01 15.92
C LEU A 146 -4.35 -5.06 17.02
N PHE A 147 -3.99 -6.32 16.74
CA PHE A 147 -4.01 -7.38 17.75
C PHE A 147 -2.86 -7.30 18.76
N LYS A 148 -1.91 -6.40 18.55
CA LYS A 148 -0.75 -6.22 19.44
C LYS A 148 -0.78 -4.89 20.17
N VAL A 149 -1.14 -3.82 19.48
CA VAL A 149 -1.13 -2.44 19.98
C VAL A 149 -2.23 -1.66 19.28
N ASN A 150 -2.95 -0.78 20.01
CA ASN A 150 -3.82 0.20 19.35
C ASN A 150 -2.96 1.24 18.64
N PRO A 151 -3.02 1.35 17.30
CA PRO A 151 -2.18 2.26 16.55
C PRO A 151 -2.70 3.69 16.53
N PHE A 152 -3.90 3.93 17.08
CA PHE A 152 -4.57 5.22 16.99
C PHE A 152 -4.77 5.85 18.36
N ILE A 153 -4.33 7.07 18.51
CA ILE A 153 -4.82 7.96 19.55
C ILE A 153 -6.10 8.60 19.00
N ASN A 154 -7.17 8.66 19.78
CA ASN A 154 -8.48 9.13 19.31
C ASN A 154 -8.39 10.49 18.63
N SER A 155 -7.67 11.43 19.20
CA SER A 155 -7.48 12.77 18.64
C SER A 155 -6.55 12.82 17.41
N SER A 156 -5.87 11.71 17.08
CA SER A 156 -5.02 11.64 15.87
C SER A 156 -5.80 11.32 14.62
N ILE A 157 -7.04 10.81 14.72
CA ILE A 157 -7.75 10.17 13.62
C ILE A 157 -8.70 11.10 12.87
N VAL A 158 -8.86 10.76 11.58
CA VAL A 158 -10.00 11.13 10.73
C VAL A 158 -10.54 9.83 10.12
N PHE A 159 -11.85 9.66 10.11
CA PHE A 159 -12.50 8.45 9.58
C PHE A 159 -13.76 8.79 8.77
N LYS A 160 -14.19 7.86 7.91
CA LYS A 160 -15.45 7.97 7.19
C LYS A 160 -16.63 7.75 8.14
N ARG A 161 -17.69 8.54 8.02
CA ARG A 161 -18.91 8.41 8.83
C ARG A 161 -19.44 6.98 8.84
N ASP A 162 -19.43 6.31 7.71
CA ASP A 162 -20.00 4.97 7.54
C ASP A 162 -19.34 3.89 8.41
N VAL A 163 -18.11 4.14 8.92
CA VAL A 163 -17.45 3.15 9.80
C VAL A 163 -18.17 3.01 11.15
N LEU A 164 -18.89 4.03 11.59
CA LEU A 164 -19.61 4.01 12.87
C LEU A 164 -20.82 3.07 12.88
N ARG A 165 -21.36 2.66 11.73
CA ARG A 165 -22.44 1.65 11.64
C ARG A 165 -22.07 0.31 12.27
N TYR A 166 -20.78 0.04 12.46
CA TYR A 166 -20.27 -1.17 13.06
C TYR A 166 -20.07 -1.07 14.58
N ILE A 167 -20.23 0.11 15.16
CA ILE A 167 -20.22 0.26 16.62
C ILE A 167 -21.51 -0.34 17.17
N GLN A 168 -21.39 -1.48 17.86
CA GLN A 168 -22.43 -1.94 18.73
C GLN A 168 -22.17 -1.35 20.12
N PRO A 169 -23.11 -0.61 20.69
CA PRO A 169 -23.00 -0.09 22.06
C PRO A 169 -23.22 -1.25 23.05
N GLN A 170 -22.35 -2.24 23.05
CA GLN A 170 -22.35 -3.27 24.08
C GLN A 170 -21.64 -2.70 25.31
N GLN A 171 -22.42 -2.46 26.35
CA GLN A 171 -21.82 -2.32 27.67
C GLN A 171 -21.05 -3.60 27.98
N PRO A 172 -19.79 -3.52 28.41
CA PRO A 172 -19.08 -4.69 28.88
C PRO A 172 -19.88 -5.27 30.07
N LYS A 173 -20.47 -6.45 29.85
CA LYS A 173 -21.07 -7.20 30.97
C LYS A 173 -19.92 -7.66 31.86
N THR A 174 -19.65 -6.92 32.91
CA THR A 174 -18.77 -7.39 33.95
C THR A 174 -19.55 -8.35 34.83
N ASN A 175 -19.21 -9.62 34.81
CA ASN A 175 -19.70 -10.62 35.76
C ASN A 175 -19.22 -10.36 37.22
N THR A 176 -18.55 -9.24 37.47
CA THR A 176 -17.84 -8.98 38.73
C THR A 176 -18.34 -7.78 39.51
N GLY A 177 -19.39 -7.07 39.05
CA GLY A 177 -19.98 -5.93 39.81
C GLY A 177 -19.02 -4.76 40.06
N ILE A 178 -17.92 -4.64 39.33
CA ILE A 178 -16.98 -3.53 39.46
C ILE A 178 -17.45 -2.41 38.55
N ASP A 179 -17.74 -1.23 39.12
CA ASP A 179 -17.93 0.00 38.35
C ASP A 179 -16.66 0.32 37.56
N ILE A 180 -16.77 0.22 36.25
CA ILE A 180 -15.65 0.58 35.36
C ILE A 180 -15.74 2.09 35.12
N ASP A 181 -14.64 2.77 35.38
CA ASP A 181 -14.42 4.18 35.08
C ASP A 181 -14.92 4.51 33.65
N PRO A 182 -15.80 5.53 33.46
CA PRO A 182 -16.32 5.90 32.15
C PRO A 182 -15.25 6.12 31.08
N ASP A 183 -14.08 6.65 31.46
CA ASP A 183 -12.96 6.88 30.54
C ASP A 183 -12.34 5.57 30.05
N LYS A 184 -12.34 4.53 30.91
CA LYS A 184 -11.89 3.18 30.53
C LYS A 184 -12.86 2.51 29.58
N ILE A 185 -14.17 2.76 29.72
CA ILE A 185 -15.21 2.26 28.81
C ILE A 185 -15.01 2.87 27.42
N THR A 186 -14.77 4.17 27.35
CA THR A 186 -14.55 4.89 26.08
C THR A 186 -13.39 4.32 25.30
N LEU A 187 -12.25 4.16 25.95
CA LEU A 187 -11.05 3.61 25.33
C LEU A 187 -11.26 2.17 24.86
N PHE A 188 -11.93 1.36 25.67
CA PHE A 188 -12.26 -0.02 25.33
C PHE A 188 -13.19 -0.08 24.10
N CYS A 189 -14.22 0.77 24.02
CA CYS A 189 -15.14 0.82 22.90
C CYS A 189 -14.45 1.25 21.60
N MET A 190 -13.54 2.22 21.66
CA MET A 190 -12.79 2.64 20.47
C MET A 190 -11.82 1.55 19.99
N ASN A 191 -11.15 0.87 20.90
CA ASN A 191 -10.28 -0.27 20.53
C ASN A 191 -11.09 -1.42 19.91
N GLN A 192 -12.28 -1.71 20.43
CA GLN A 192 -13.17 -2.70 19.83
C GLN A 192 -13.62 -2.27 18.43
N LEU A 193 -13.90 -0.98 18.22
CA LEU A 193 -14.25 -0.45 16.91
C LEU A 193 -13.14 -0.70 15.91
N TRP A 194 -11.89 -0.35 16.23
CA TRP A 194 -10.77 -0.56 15.31
C TRP A 194 -10.60 -2.03 14.98
N LEU A 195 -10.77 -2.89 15.95
CA LEU A 195 -10.70 -4.33 15.76
C LEU A 195 -11.83 -4.85 14.86
N GLN A 196 -13.07 -4.41 15.09
CA GLN A 196 -14.21 -4.77 14.26
C GLN A 196 -14.05 -4.28 12.82
N LEU A 197 -13.56 -3.05 12.64
CA LEU A 197 -13.27 -2.50 11.31
C LEU A 197 -12.20 -3.31 10.60
N ALA A 198 -11.15 -3.71 11.30
CA ALA A 198 -10.12 -4.58 10.75
C ALA A 198 -10.67 -5.94 10.31
N LEU A 199 -11.63 -6.49 11.06
CA LEU A 199 -12.30 -7.75 10.73
C LEU A 199 -13.27 -7.63 9.54
N GLN A 200 -13.70 -6.41 9.20
CA GLN A 200 -14.66 -6.12 8.13
C GLN A 200 -14.01 -5.47 6.90
N ASP A 201 -12.72 -5.72 6.69
CA ASP A 201 -11.97 -5.28 5.52
C ASP A 201 -11.83 -3.76 5.37
N SER A 202 -12.07 -3.00 6.44
CA SER A 202 -11.82 -1.57 6.46
C SER A 202 -10.34 -1.27 6.34
N VAL A 203 -9.99 -0.23 5.59
CA VAL A 203 -8.61 0.20 5.39
C VAL A 203 -8.21 1.19 6.47
N LEU A 204 -7.35 0.75 7.38
CA LEU A 204 -6.81 1.52 8.48
C LEU A 204 -5.38 1.95 8.15
N TYR A 205 -5.10 3.24 8.16
CA TYR A 205 -3.82 3.81 7.77
C TYR A 205 -3.28 4.76 8.83
N ASN A 206 -1.97 4.81 9.03
CA ASN A 206 -1.34 5.82 9.89
C ASN A 206 -0.19 6.52 9.15
N ILE A 207 -0.13 7.84 9.25
CA ILE A 207 0.90 8.67 8.64
C ILE A 207 2.13 8.66 9.56
N ASN A 208 3.31 8.40 8.99
CA ASN A 208 4.59 8.43 9.71
C ASN A 208 5.09 9.87 9.95
N GLN A 209 4.22 10.71 10.50
CA GLN A 209 4.58 12.08 10.86
C GLN A 209 3.87 12.46 12.15
N VAL A 210 4.59 13.07 13.07
CA VAL A 210 4.00 13.63 14.30
C VAL A 210 3.17 14.84 13.91
N ALA A 211 1.85 14.77 14.17
CA ALA A 211 0.92 15.84 13.91
C ALA A 211 -0.02 16.10 15.09
N LEU A 212 0.30 15.54 16.26
CA LEU A 212 -0.47 15.67 17.50
C LEU A 212 0.48 15.76 18.68
N THR A 213 0.25 16.71 19.58
CA THR A 213 0.83 16.77 20.92
C THR A 213 -0.25 16.43 21.94
N HIS A 214 -0.05 15.34 22.67
CA HIS A 214 -0.92 14.89 23.73
C HIS A 214 -0.40 15.40 25.08
N LYS A 215 -1.23 16.10 25.86
CA LYS A 215 -0.80 16.77 27.10
C LYS A 215 -0.98 15.97 28.37
N THR A 216 -1.74 14.88 28.33
CA THR A 216 -1.89 14.01 29.49
C THR A 216 -0.97 12.81 29.39
N PRO A 217 -0.28 12.39 30.47
CA PRO A 217 0.49 11.15 30.49
C PRO A 217 -0.48 9.98 30.31
N TYR A 218 -0.75 9.66 29.06
CA TYR A 218 -1.74 8.66 28.73
C TYR A 218 -1.19 7.27 28.99
N GLN A 219 -1.79 6.63 29.75
CA GLN A 219 -1.94 5.31 30.31
C GLN A 219 -1.65 4.18 29.29
N ILE A 220 -0.40 4.06 28.85
CA ILE A 220 0.10 2.85 28.16
C ILE A 220 -0.35 1.57 28.91
N ASN A 221 -0.53 1.67 30.22
CA ASN A 221 -1.02 0.56 31.05
C ASN A 221 -2.47 0.17 30.76
N HIS A 222 -3.35 1.05 30.32
CA HIS A 222 -4.74 0.71 29.96
C HIS A 222 -4.84 -0.13 28.69
N TYR A 223 -3.96 0.06 27.73
CA TYR A 223 -3.91 -0.81 26.54
C TYR A 223 -3.62 -2.27 26.95
N LYS A 224 -2.68 -2.50 27.86
CA LYS A 224 -2.35 -3.85 28.34
C LYS A 224 -3.55 -4.55 28.98
N THR A 225 -4.42 -3.83 29.67
CA THR A 225 -5.62 -4.40 30.33
C THR A 225 -6.68 -4.81 29.31
N CYS A 226 -6.91 -4.03 28.25
CA CYS A 226 -7.85 -4.39 27.19
C CYS A 226 -7.42 -5.67 26.44
N TYR A 227 -6.13 -5.82 26.19
CA TYR A 227 -5.57 -6.99 25.51
C TYR A 227 -5.56 -8.26 26.38
N ALA A 228 -5.70 -8.15 27.69
CA ALA A 228 -5.81 -9.28 28.61
C ALA A 228 -7.24 -9.86 28.69
N SER A 229 -8.25 -9.20 28.11
CA SER A 229 -9.64 -9.68 28.19
C SER A 229 -9.85 -10.98 27.42
N GLU A 230 -10.71 -11.86 27.94
CA GLU A 230 -11.08 -13.13 27.28
C GLU A 230 -11.76 -12.88 25.92
N TYR A 231 -12.54 -11.81 25.80
CA TYR A 231 -13.14 -11.38 24.54
C TYR A 231 -12.06 -11.09 23.48
N PHE A 232 -11.06 -10.29 23.83
CA PHE A 232 -9.96 -9.98 22.92
C PHE A 232 -9.18 -11.24 22.51
N LYS A 233 -8.90 -12.13 23.45
CA LYS A 233 -8.23 -13.42 23.18
C LYS A 233 -9.06 -14.29 22.23
N SER A 234 -10.38 -14.34 22.41
CA SER A 234 -11.30 -15.05 21.51
C SER A 234 -11.24 -14.48 20.09
N VAL A 235 -11.39 -13.17 19.95
CA VAL A 235 -11.33 -12.48 18.64
C VAL A 235 -9.98 -12.72 17.96
N VAL A 236 -8.86 -12.64 18.69
CA VAL A 236 -7.53 -12.94 18.16
C VAL A 236 -7.40 -14.40 17.74
N SER A 237 -7.98 -15.32 18.51
CA SER A 237 -7.98 -16.75 18.16
C SER A 237 -8.72 -17.00 16.85
N ASP A 238 -9.91 -16.45 16.70
CA ASP A 238 -10.73 -16.58 15.49
C ASP A 238 -10.04 -15.91 14.28
N PHE A 239 -9.41 -14.76 14.50
CA PHE A 239 -8.58 -14.13 13.50
C PHE A 239 -7.47 -15.05 13.02
N LYS A 240 -6.71 -15.66 13.93
CA LYS A 240 -5.60 -16.55 13.58
C LYS A 240 -6.04 -17.76 12.76
N LYS A 241 -7.24 -18.29 12.98
CA LYS A 241 -7.79 -19.45 12.25
C LYS A 241 -8.24 -19.10 10.83
N ASN A 242 -8.76 -17.90 10.63
CA ASN A 242 -9.47 -17.53 9.39
C ASN A 242 -8.61 -16.73 8.39
N TYR A 243 -7.33 -16.47 8.72
CA TYR A 243 -6.50 -15.59 7.92
C TYR A 243 -5.21 -16.24 7.46
N ILE A 244 -4.79 -15.89 6.26
CA ILE A 244 -3.45 -16.16 5.73
C ILE A 244 -2.53 -15.02 6.13
N ARG A 245 -1.45 -15.34 6.82
CA ARG A 245 -0.40 -14.38 7.20
C ARG A 245 0.88 -14.74 6.49
N ILE A 246 1.29 -13.92 5.53
CA ILE A 246 2.45 -14.17 4.69
C ILE A 246 3.66 -13.44 5.28
N ARG A 247 4.75 -14.17 5.51
CA ARG A 247 6.06 -13.59 5.75
C ARG A 247 6.96 -13.79 4.55
N PHE A 248 7.59 -12.71 4.11
CA PHE A 248 8.57 -12.76 3.02
C PHE A 248 9.97 -13.07 3.53
N PHE A 249 10.66 -13.90 2.77
CA PHE A 249 12.10 -14.12 2.85
C PHE A 249 12.69 -13.82 1.47
N SER A 250 13.76 -13.04 1.43
CA SER A 250 14.36 -12.59 0.18
C SER A 250 15.88 -12.50 0.30
N ASP A 251 16.59 -12.72 -0.79
CA ASP A 251 18.04 -12.55 -0.89
C ASP A 251 18.45 -11.15 -1.42
N PHE A 252 17.49 -10.28 -1.73
CA PHE A 252 17.73 -8.94 -2.26
C PHE A 252 17.05 -7.80 -1.48
N CYS A 253 16.10 -8.09 -0.60
CA CYS A 253 15.42 -7.10 0.23
C CYS A 253 14.93 -7.70 1.57
N THR A 254 14.56 -6.84 2.52
CA THR A 254 14.04 -7.28 3.83
C THR A 254 12.55 -7.63 3.75
N SER A 255 12.05 -8.42 4.71
CA SER A 255 10.61 -8.71 4.85
C SER A 255 9.79 -7.43 5.02
N GLU A 256 10.33 -6.42 5.72
CA GLU A 256 9.67 -5.11 5.88
C GLU A 256 9.55 -4.37 4.55
N THR A 257 10.61 -4.34 3.74
CA THR A 257 10.56 -3.74 2.41
C THR A 257 9.55 -4.44 1.51
N CYS A 258 9.50 -5.77 1.52
CA CYS A 258 8.49 -6.54 0.79
C CYS A 258 7.08 -6.17 1.25
N LYS A 259 6.84 -6.15 2.56
CA LYS A 259 5.54 -5.74 3.14
C LYS A 259 5.11 -4.37 2.64
N GLN A 260 5.96 -3.36 2.79
CA GLN A 260 5.67 -1.98 2.37
C GLN A 260 5.36 -1.87 0.87
N ASN A 261 6.12 -2.56 0.02
CA ASN A 261 5.92 -2.53 -1.42
C ASN A 261 4.57 -3.15 -1.81
N TYR A 262 4.25 -4.34 -1.32
CA TYR A 262 3.02 -5.04 -1.70
C TYR A 262 1.76 -4.41 -1.08
N GLU A 263 1.84 -3.91 0.16
CA GLU A 263 0.73 -3.16 0.76
C GLU A 263 0.43 -1.87 -0.01
N ARG A 264 1.47 -1.12 -0.39
CA ARG A 264 1.33 0.09 -1.22
C ARG A 264 0.70 -0.23 -2.56
N MET A 265 1.09 -1.33 -3.20
CA MET A 265 0.50 -1.75 -4.47
C MET A 265 -0.98 -2.11 -4.35
N CYS A 266 -1.38 -2.81 -3.29
CA CYS A 266 -2.79 -3.10 -3.04
C CYS A 266 -3.62 -1.81 -2.90
N LEU A 267 -3.13 -0.83 -2.16
CA LEU A 267 -3.75 0.48 -2.02
C LEU A 267 -3.86 1.22 -3.37
N TYR A 268 -2.74 1.27 -4.10
CA TYR A 268 -2.67 1.97 -5.37
C TYR A 268 -3.64 1.42 -6.42
N GLN A 269 -3.72 0.11 -6.52
CA GLN A 269 -4.55 -0.56 -7.52
C GLN A 269 -6.03 -0.60 -7.14
N LYS A 270 -6.42 -0.08 -5.97
CA LYS A 270 -7.77 -0.22 -5.41
C LYS A 270 -8.23 -1.69 -5.36
N LEU A 271 -7.29 -2.60 -5.28
CA LEU A 271 -7.58 -4.02 -5.13
C LEU A 271 -8.03 -4.30 -3.71
N ASP A 272 -8.87 -5.30 -3.56
CA ASP A 272 -9.17 -5.80 -2.25
C ASP A 272 -7.86 -6.30 -1.64
N TYR A 273 -7.47 -5.67 -0.54
CA TYR A 273 -6.28 -6.06 0.22
C TYR A 273 -6.40 -7.49 0.74
N TYR A 274 -7.63 -7.95 0.81
CA TYR A 274 -8.03 -9.26 1.27
C TYR A 274 -8.50 -10.09 0.10
N GLY A 275 -8.10 -11.37 0.08
CA GLY A 275 -8.58 -12.32 -0.90
C GLY A 275 -10.10 -12.53 -0.85
N LYS A 276 -10.67 -13.11 -1.90
CA LYS A 276 -12.10 -13.39 -1.98
C LYS A 276 -12.55 -14.47 -1.01
N THR A 277 -11.70 -15.47 -0.77
CA THR A 277 -12.02 -16.65 0.03
C THR A 277 -11.43 -16.62 1.43
N LYS A 278 -10.27 -15.99 1.59
CA LYS A 278 -9.61 -15.82 2.90
C LYS A 278 -8.98 -14.45 3.00
N LYS A 279 -8.96 -13.91 4.21
CA LYS A 279 -8.27 -12.65 4.48
C LYS A 279 -6.76 -12.87 4.49
N ILE A 280 -6.05 -12.07 3.70
CA ILE A 280 -4.62 -12.20 3.44
C ILE A 280 -3.91 -10.99 4.00
N TYR A 281 -2.91 -11.22 4.86
CA TYR A 281 -2.08 -10.17 5.46
C TYR A 281 -0.61 -10.45 5.26
N ILE A 282 0.17 -9.40 5.14
CA ILE A 282 1.62 -9.49 5.11
C ILE A 282 2.15 -9.11 6.49
N THR A 283 3.00 -9.97 7.06
CA THR A 283 3.59 -9.79 8.38
C THR A 283 5.11 -9.86 8.34
N THR A 284 5.75 -9.19 9.29
CA THR A 284 7.21 -9.29 9.51
C THR A 284 7.55 -10.07 10.78
N THR A 285 6.51 -10.53 11.51
CA THR A 285 6.67 -11.23 12.78
C THR A 285 6.86 -12.74 12.60
N GLU A 286 7.28 -13.42 13.65
CA GLU A 286 7.44 -14.88 13.67
C GLU A 286 6.11 -15.65 13.64
N THR A 287 4.98 -14.98 13.87
CA THR A 287 3.65 -15.60 13.83
C THR A 287 3.04 -15.49 12.44
N TYR A 288 3.50 -16.28 11.50
CA TYR A 288 2.96 -16.37 10.14
C TYR A 288 2.37 -17.76 9.86
N THR A 289 1.51 -17.86 8.84
CA THR A 289 0.91 -19.13 8.39
C THR A 289 1.51 -19.63 7.08
N HIS A 290 2.11 -18.71 6.28
CA HIS A 290 2.72 -19.01 4.99
C HIS A 290 4.02 -18.24 4.84
N ALA A 291 5.00 -18.87 4.23
CA ALA A 291 6.29 -18.27 3.91
C ALA A 291 6.42 -18.09 2.40
N PHE A 292 6.76 -16.87 1.96
CA PHE A 292 7.05 -16.56 0.57
C PHE A 292 8.53 -16.27 0.39
N LEU A 293 9.17 -17.05 -0.48
CA LEU A 293 10.59 -16.92 -0.80
C LEU A 293 10.76 -16.23 -2.15
N LEU A 294 11.40 -15.06 -2.15
CA LEU A 294 11.71 -14.31 -3.36
C LEU A 294 13.14 -14.60 -3.79
N ASN A 295 13.33 -15.16 -4.97
CA ASN A 295 14.57 -15.75 -5.48
C ASN A 295 15.05 -16.94 -4.62
N CYS A 296 16.31 -16.96 -4.19
CA CYS A 296 16.93 -18.12 -3.56
C CYS A 296 17.41 -17.90 -2.12
N PRO A 297 16.62 -17.30 -1.22
CA PRO A 297 17.00 -17.25 0.18
C PRO A 297 16.92 -18.64 0.81
N THR A 298 17.83 -18.93 1.74
CA THR A 298 17.86 -20.19 2.51
C THR A 298 17.74 -19.90 4.02
N PRO A 299 16.58 -19.40 4.50
CA PRO A 299 16.41 -19.11 5.90
C PRO A 299 16.49 -20.39 6.75
N SER A 300 17.21 -20.32 7.87
CA SER A 300 17.46 -21.48 8.74
C SER A 300 16.26 -21.89 9.59
N ASN A 301 15.25 -21.01 9.74
CA ASN A 301 14.15 -21.15 10.70
C ASN A 301 12.78 -20.87 10.08
N ILE A 302 12.41 -21.58 9.03
CA ILE A 302 11.02 -21.55 8.54
C ILE A 302 10.16 -22.30 9.56
N GLN A 303 9.11 -21.63 10.09
CA GLN A 303 8.26 -22.15 11.18
C GLN A 303 6.95 -22.75 10.68
N VAL A 304 6.82 -22.99 9.38
CA VAL A 304 5.63 -23.59 8.78
C VAL A 304 6.02 -24.81 7.97
N GLU A 305 5.10 -25.75 7.80
CA GLU A 305 5.27 -26.94 6.97
C GLU A 305 5.51 -26.56 5.52
N LYS A 306 6.24 -27.41 4.78
CA LYS A 306 6.70 -27.07 3.42
C LYS A 306 5.56 -26.76 2.44
N GLU A 307 4.39 -27.37 2.59
CA GLU A 307 3.21 -27.10 1.78
C GLU A 307 2.70 -25.65 1.87
N TYR A 308 3.04 -24.95 2.97
CA TYR A 308 2.74 -23.53 3.17
C TYR A 308 3.90 -22.62 2.79
N VAL A 309 4.92 -23.16 2.11
CA VAL A 309 6.08 -22.40 1.63
C VAL A 309 6.04 -22.31 0.12
N VAL A 310 5.97 -21.08 -0.42
CA VAL A 310 5.95 -20.82 -1.87
C VAL A 310 7.13 -19.95 -2.28
N GLY A 311 7.86 -20.38 -3.30
CA GLY A 311 8.97 -19.62 -3.86
C GLY A 311 8.61 -18.98 -5.20
N PHE A 312 9.22 -17.82 -5.48
CA PHE A 312 9.02 -17.02 -6.69
C PHE A 312 10.37 -16.59 -7.26
N ALA A 313 10.72 -17.09 -8.44
CA ALA A 313 11.88 -16.64 -9.17
C ALA A 313 11.59 -15.34 -9.91
N HIS A 314 11.98 -14.20 -9.34
CA HIS A 314 11.89 -12.90 -10.01
C HIS A 314 12.95 -12.72 -11.09
N GLU A 315 14.11 -13.37 -10.90
CA GLU A 315 15.23 -13.33 -11.85
C GLU A 315 15.17 -14.51 -12.83
N PRO A 316 15.87 -14.42 -13.98
CA PRO A 316 15.92 -15.52 -14.94
C PRO A 316 16.47 -16.82 -14.32
N PRO A 317 16.00 -17.98 -14.78
CA PRO A 317 16.45 -19.28 -14.26
C PRO A 317 17.89 -19.65 -14.61
N ASP A 318 18.63 -18.71 -15.20
CA ASP A 318 20.06 -18.91 -15.53
C ASP A 318 20.93 -18.85 -14.26
N ASN A 319 21.93 -19.72 -14.21
CA ASN A 319 22.80 -19.86 -13.04
C ASN A 319 23.46 -18.57 -12.55
N SER A 320 23.72 -17.62 -13.46
CA SER A 320 24.37 -16.34 -13.14
C SER A 320 23.46 -15.36 -12.40
N PHE A 321 22.14 -15.51 -12.52
CA PHE A 321 21.17 -14.59 -11.93
C PHE A 321 20.52 -15.14 -10.67
N LEU A 322 19.88 -16.31 -10.79
CA LEU A 322 19.06 -16.85 -9.72
C LEU A 322 19.88 -17.65 -8.70
N ARG A 323 21.14 -18.01 -9.01
CA ARG A 323 22.03 -18.74 -8.11
C ARG A 323 21.45 -20.06 -7.58
N LEU A 324 20.66 -20.77 -8.38
CA LEU A 324 19.98 -22.02 -7.98
C LEU A 324 20.91 -23.07 -7.40
N TYR A 325 22.13 -23.14 -7.88
CA TYR A 325 23.13 -24.12 -7.47
C TYR A 325 24.08 -23.59 -6.37
N TYR A 326 23.91 -22.34 -5.96
CA TYR A 326 24.67 -21.77 -4.86
C TYR A 326 24.00 -22.14 -3.52
N ASN A 327 24.83 -22.37 -2.49
CA ASN A 327 24.39 -22.68 -1.14
C ASN A 327 23.38 -23.84 -1.05
N ASN A 328 23.45 -24.81 -1.97
CA ASN A 328 22.56 -25.98 -2.00
C ASN A 328 21.06 -25.60 -2.03
N PHE A 329 20.71 -24.51 -2.72
CA PHE A 329 19.32 -24.05 -2.77
C PHE A 329 18.36 -25.11 -3.31
N ILE A 330 18.79 -25.94 -4.28
CA ILE A 330 17.93 -27.02 -4.82
C ILE A 330 17.60 -28.04 -3.73
N GLU A 331 18.57 -28.47 -2.92
CA GLU A 331 18.34 -29.38 -1.79
C GLU A 331 17.47 -28.71 -0.72
N PHE A 332 17.76 -27.45 -0.42
CA PHE A 332 16.92 -26.67 0.49
C PHE A 332 15.48 -26.60 0.01
N ALA A 333 15.26 -26.31 -1.28
CA ALA A 333 13.94 -26.20 -1.88
C ALA A 333 13.18 -27.53 -1.83
N GLN A 334 13.81 -28.65 -2.16
CA GLN A 334 13.19 -29.97 -2.07
C GLN A 334 12.74 -30.33 -0.64
N LYS A 335 13.51 -29.89 0.35
CA LYS A 335 13.20 -30.15 1.77
C LYS A 335 12.12 -29.21 2.32
N ASN A 336 12.17 -27.92 1.99
CA ASN A 336 11.46 -26.86 2.73
C ASN A 336 10.39 -26.12 1.91
N ILE A 337 10.29 -26.35 0.60
CA ILE A 337 9.36 -25.61 -0.26
C ILE A 337 8.34 -26.55 -0.89
N GLY A 338 7.07 -26.20 -0.80
CA GLY A 338 5.99 -26.95 -1.43
C GLY A 338 5.84 -26.67 -2.91
N LYS A 339 5.93 -25.38 -3.30
CA LYS A 339 5.83 -24.91 -4.69
C LYS A 339 6.86 -23.81 -4.94
N TYR A 340 7.64 -23.93 -6.01
CA TYR A 340 8.58 -22.90 -6.45
C TYR A 340 8.35 -22.56 -7.92
N LEU A 341 7.85 -21.34 -8.17
CA LEU A 341 7.50 -20.87 -9.51
C LEU A 341 8.73 -20.31 -10.21
N ILE A 342 9.08 -20.87 -11.35
CA ILE A 342 10.30 -20.52 -12.09
C ILE A 342 10.05 -20.50 -13.60
N GLY A 343 10.67 -19.55 -14.27
CA GLY A 343 10.50 -19.31 -15.71
C GLY A 343 10.90 -20.47 -16.64
N SER A 344 11.65 -21.45 -16.15
CA SER A 344 11.95 -22.70 -16.84
C SER A 344 12.35 -23.77 -15.84
N VAL A 345 11.84 -24.97 -15.99
CA VAL A 345 12.16 -26.10 -15.09
C VAL A 345 13.29 -26.97 -15.61
N ASN A 346 13.42 -27.12 -16.95
CA ASN A 346 14.43 -27.95 -17.62
C ASN A 346 14.87 -29.20 -16.81
N VAL A 347 16.04 -29.15 -16.17
CA VAL A 347 16.63 -30.25 -15.39
C VAL A 347 16.33 -30.17 -13.89
N LEU A 348 15.46 -29.26 -13.46
CA LEU A 348 15.13 -29.09 -12.04
C LEU A 348 14.13 -30.17 -11.58
N PRO A 349 14.22 -30.64 -10.33
CA PRO A 349 13.29 -31.62 -9.78
C PRO A 349 11.87 -31.04 -9.63
N SER A 350 10.86 -31.84 -10.01
CA SER A 350 9.47 -31.47 -9.82
C SER A 350 8.78 -32.57 -8.98
N PRO A 351 8.16 -32.23 -7.82
CA PRO A 351 8.20 -30.97 -7.12
C PRO A 351 9.57 -30.65 -6.49
N PRO A 352 9.85 -29.42 -6.00
CA PRO A 352 8.93 -28.27 -5.86
C PRO A 352 8.90 -27.34 -7.07
N PHE A 353 9.83 -27.48 -8.03
CA PHE A 353 9.96 -26.53 -9.13
C PHE A 353 8.85 -26.70 -10.18
N LEU A 354 8.15 -25.60 -10.48
CA LEU A 354 7.02 -25.55 -11.41
C LEU A 354 7.26 -24.49 -12.49
N GLY A 355 7.05 -24.88 -13.76
CA GLY A 355 7.17 -23.97 -14.91
C GLY A 355 6.04 -22.93 -14.92
N HIS A 356 6.28 -21.78 -14.34
CA HIS A 356 5.35 -20.66 -14.27
C HIS A 356 6.14 -19.37 -14.07
N HIS A 357 5.54 -18.20 -14.37
CA HIS A 357 6.18 -16.95 -13.98
C HIS A 357 6.26 -16.84 -12.45
N GLY A 358 7.39 -16.36 -11.97
CA GLY A 358 7.59 -16.02 -10.55
C GLY A 358 7.50 -14.52 -10.29
N PHE A 359 7.14 -13.73 -11.30
CA PHE A 359 7.10 -12.27 -11.17
C PHE A 359 5.88 -11.82 -10.38
N LEU A 360 6.13 -11.04 -9.32
CA LEU A 360 5.14 -10.31 -8.55
C LEU A 360 5.37 -8.81 -8.72
N PHE A 361 4.34 -8.10 -9.16
CA PHE A 361 4.44 -6.67 -9.40
C PHE A 361 4.46 -5.92 -8.06
N HIS A 362 5.47 -5.09 -7.84
CA HIS A 362 5.69 -4.37 -6.60
C HIS A 362 6.04 -2.88 -6.81
N GLU A 363 6.17 -2.44 -8.07
CA GLU A 363 6.46 -1.05 -8.36
C GLU A 363 5.19 -0.20 -8.23
N THR A 364 5.31 0.92 -7.56
CA THR A 364 4.28 1.97 -7.63
C THR A 364 4.68 2.89 -8.76
N PRO A 365 3.78 3.22 -9.68
CA PRO A 365 4.01 4.35 -10.56
C PRO A 365 4.35 5.57 -9.69
N THR A 366 5.51 6.17 -9.94
CA THR A 366 6.06 7.28 -9.13
C THR A 366 5.22 8.55 -9.20
N HIS A 367 4.11 8.52 -9.91
CA HIS A 367 3.16 9.62 -10.01
C HIS A 367 1.82 9.24 -9.37
N THR A 368 1.37 10.09 -8.48
CA THR A 368 0.11 10.11 -7.74
C THR A 368 -1.14 10.18 -8.63
N HIS A 369 -0.99 10.06 -9.93
CA HIS A 369 -2.09 10.09 -10.88
C HIS A 369 -2.27 8.71 -11.51
N THR A 370 -3.37 8.05 -11.17
CA THR A 370 -3.99 7.10 -12.10
C THR A 370 -3.95 7.77 -13.47
N PRO A 371 -3.40 7.13 -14.52
CA PRO A 371 -3.38 7.77 -15.83
C PRO A 371 -4.80 8.24 -16.16
N THR A 372 -5.00 9.54 -16.24
CA THR A 372 -6.32 10.04 -16.62
C THR A 372 -6.63 9.51 -18.03
N PRO A 373 -7.90 9.31 -18.42
CA PRO A 373 -8.25 8.92 -19.79
C PRO A 373 -7.56 9.80 -20.85
N ALA A 374 -7.34 11.08 -20.57
CA ALA A 374 -6.59 12.00 -21.43
C ALA A 374 -5.09 11.67 -21.55
N MET A 375 -4.45 11.18 -20.48
CA MET A 375 -3.04 10.71 -20.56
C MET A 375 -2.91 9.42 -21.37
N LEU A 376 -3.96 8.60 -21.42
CA LEU A 376 -3.97 7.36 -22.18
C LEU A 376 -4.21 7.58 -23.69
N THR A 377 -4.70 8.73 -24.11
CA THR A 377 -5.08 8.99 -25.51
C THR A 377 -4.09 9.87 -26.28
N ASN A 378 -3.28 10.69 -25.62
CA ASN A 378 -2.42 11.70 -26.28
C ASN A 378 -0.96 11.28 -26.37
N LYS A 379 -0.69 10.11 -26.97
CA LYS A 379 0.68 9.70 -27.24
C LYS A 379 1.22 10.43 -28.46
N THR A 380 2.25 11.24 -28.24
CA THR A 380 2.82 12.14 -29.28
C THR A 380 4.04 11.54 -29.98
N LYS A 381 4.66 10.49 -29.39
CA LYS A 381 5.86 9.83 -29.90
C LYS A 381 5.55 8.41 -30.28
N ILE A 382 6.24 7.89 -31.32
CA ILE A 382 5.94 6.57 -31.84
C ILE A 382 6.59 5.49 -30.97
N MET A 383 7.91 5.52 -30.72
CA MET A 383 8.60 4.38 -30.13
C MET A 383 9.78 4.77 -29.25
N SER A 384 9.97 4.05 -28.15
CA SER A 384 11.14 4.12 -27.28
C SER A 384 11.85 2.78 -27.12
N ILE A 385 13.10 2.80 -26.67
CA ILE A 385 13.87 1.63 -26.22
C ILE A 385 14.71 2.00 -25.00
N MET A 386 14.80 1.10 -24.02
CA MET A 386 15.71 1.24 -22.87
C MET A 386 16.95 0.38 -23.03
N VAL A 387 18.13 0.94 -22.77
CA VAL A 387 19.41 0.24 -22.75
C VAL A 387 20.20 0.54 -21.47
N SER A 388 20.70 -0.50 -20.83
CA SER A 388 21.66 -0.39 -19.71
C SER A 388 23.09 -0.56 -20.24
N HIS A 389 24.09 -0.25 -19.41
CA HIS A 389 25.50 -0.51 -19.74
C HIS A 389 25.87 -2.01 -19.73
N LYS A 390 24.98 -2.87 -19.22
CA LYS A 390 25.20 -4.34 -19.16
C LYS A 390 25.17 -4.95 -20.54
N SER A 391 26.11 -5.90 -20.82
CA SER A 391 26.27 -6.54 -22.15
C SER A 391 26.51 -8.06 -22.08
N TYR A 392 26.35 -8.69 -20.92
CA TYR A 392 26.79 -10.09 -20.73
C TYR A 392 25.73 -11.14 -21.09
N THR A 393 24.42 -10.81 -21.04
CA THR A 393 23.36 -11.77 -21.41
C THR A 393 22.98 -11.68 -22.88
N PRO A 394 22.30 -12.71 -23.45
CA PRO A 394 21.74 -12.65 -24.79
C PRO A 394 20.85 -11.42 -25.02
N GLY A 395 19.95 -11.12 -24.10
CA GLY A 395 19.05 -9.96 -24.20
C GLY A 395 19.77 -8.62 -24.08
N HIS A 396 20.82 -8.53 -23.27
CA HIS A 396 21.65 -7.33 -23.23
C HIS A 396 22.34 -7.09 -24.58
N LYS A 397 22.99 -8.13 -25.13
CA LYS A 397 23.65 -8.05 -26.43
C LYS A 397 22.67 -7.68 -27.54
N TYR A 398 21.47 -8.27 -27.51
CA TYR A 398 20.44 -8.00 -28.49
C TYR A 398 19.94 -6.54 -28.40
N ARG A 399 19.72 -6.00 -27.20
CA ARG A 399 19.38 -4.57 -26.99
C ARG A 399 20.44 -3.63 -27.57
N HIS A 400 21.71 -3.89 -27.28
CA HIS A 400 22.82 -3.10 -27.82
C HIS A 400 22.90 -3.15 -29.34
N ALA A 401 22.67 -4.32 -29.94
CA ALA A 401 22.64 -4.48 -31.37
C ALA A 401 21.49 -3.72 -32.04
N LEU A 402 20.27 -3.76 -31.43
CA LEU A 402 19.14 -2.97 -31.89
C LEU A 402 19.41 -1.46 -31.80
N VAL A 403 19.95 -0.97 -30.66
CA VAL A 403 20.28 0.45 -30.48
C VAL A 403 21.33 0.89 -31.51
N SER A 404 22.36 0.08 -31.75
CA SER A 404 23.37 0.39 -32.76
C SER A 404 22.79 0.46 -34.17
N TYR A 405 21.86 -0.44 -34.50
CA TYR A 405 21.15 -0.42 -35.78
C TYR A 405 20.26 0.83 -35.92
N ILE A 406 19.47 1.13 -34.90
CA ILE A 406 18.57 2.30 -34.84
C ILE A 406 19.36 3.60 -35.12
N LEU A 407 20.47 3.78 -34.43
CA LEU A 407 21.31 4.98 -34.57
C LEU A 407 22.00 5.06 -35.93
N LYS A 408 22.58 3.95 -36.41
CA LYS A 408 23.22 3.88 -37.73
C LYS A 408 22.27 4.23 -38.87
N HIS A 409 21.01 3.83 -38.77
CA HIS A 409 19.96 4.06 -39.77
C HIS A 409 19.08 5.25 -39.48
N ARG A 410 19.36 6.05 -38.42
CA ARG A 410 18.63 7.25 -37.99
C ARG A 410 17.13 7.02 -37.88
N LEU A 411 16.73 5.87 -37.28
CA LEU A 411 15.32 5.55 -37.11
C LEU A 411 14.71 6.44 -36.01
N PRO A 412 13.41 6.84 -36.13
CA PRO A 412 12.74 7.70 -35.17
C PRO A 412 12.32 6.94 -33.91
N ILE A 413 13.32 6.38 -33.20
CA ILE A 413 13.14 5.61 -31.96
C ILE A 413 14.00 6.24 -30.88
N ASP A 414 13.38 6.67 -29.81
CA ASP A 414 14.06 7.34 -28.70
C ASP A 414 14.76 6.36 -27.77
N ILE A 415 15.99 6.68 -27.39
CA ILE A 415 16.87 5.79 -26.61
C ILE A 415 17.05 6.32 -25.20
N TRP A 416 16.65 5.51 -24.23
CA TRP A 416 16.67 5.81 -22.81
C TRP A 416 17.58 4.85 -22.03
N GLY A 417 17.91 5.22 -20.80
CA GLY A 417 18.64 4.41 -19.83
C GLY A 417 20.12 4.76 -19.73
N ASN A 418 20.76 4.27 -18.68
CA ASN A 418 22.15 4.62 -18.34
C ASN A 418 23.18 4.19 -19.39
N GLY A 419 22.87 3.16 -20.18
CA GLY A 419 23.71 2.75 -21.32
C GLY A 419 23.64 3.68 -22.53
N ALA A 420 22.64 4.57 -22.61
CA ALA A 420 22.49 5.51 -23.71
C ALA A 420 23.65 6.51 -23.80
N LYS A 421 24.29 6.84 -22.67
CA LYS A 421 25.46 7.73 -22.63
C LYS A 421 26.62 7.25 -23.52
N MET A 422 26.85 5.95 -23.59
CA MET A 422 27.89 5.35 -24.46
C MET A 422 27.64 5.65 -25.93
N TYR A 423 26.37 5.68 -26.32
CA TYR A 423 25.97 5.92 -27.70
C TYR A 423 26.02 7.41 -28.07
N LYS A 424 25.76 8.30 -27.11
CA LYS A 424 25.80 9.75 -27.32
C LYS A 424 27.21 10.21 -27.74
N GLN A 425 28.26 9.59 -27.19
CA GLN A 425 29.63 9.85 -27.58
C GLN A 425 29.95 9.35 -28.97
N ARG A 426 29.40 8.17 -29.35
CA ARG A 426 29.64 7.51 -30.63
C ARG A 426 28.83 8.07 -31.81
N PHE A 427 27.64 8.62 -31.49
CA PHE A 427 26.68 9.16 -32.45
C PHE A 427 26.22 10.55 -32.02
N PRO A 428 27.12 11.54 -31.99
CA PRO A 428 26.82 12.86 -31.42
C PRO A 428 25.74 13.64 -32.21
N GLU A 429 25.57 13.30 -33.50
CA GLU A 429 24.58 13.91 -34.40
C GLU A 429 23.14 13.42 -34.17
N ASN A 430 22.94 12.39 -33.37
CA ASN A 430 21.60 11.82 -33.11
C ASN A 430 20.92 12.51 -31.91
N ASN A 431 19.80 13.15 -32.17
CA ASN A 431 19.02 13.90 -31.16
C ASN A 431 18.03 13.03 -30.37
N ASN A 432 17.90 11.73 -30.70
CA ASN A 432 16.99 10.78 -30.07
C ASN A 432 17.63 9.99 -28.91
N ILE A 433 18.76 10.43 -28.37
CA ILE A 433 19.47 9.81 -27.25
C ILE A 433 19.25 10.64 -25.99
N TYR A 434 18.36 10.18 -25.07
CA TYR A 434 17.94 10.92 -23.87
C TYR A 434 18.79 10.60 -22.63
N GLY A 435 19.24 9.35 -22.45
CA GLY A 435 20.00 8.93 -21.28
C GLY A 435 19.13 8.41 -20.15
N ASP A 436 19.54 8.69 -18.90
CA ASP A 436 18.82 8.23 -17.71
C ASP A 436 17.43 8.86 -17.60
N PHE A 437 16.52 8.15 -16.95
CA PHE A 437 15.16 8.61 -16.65
C PHE A 437 14.90 8.53 -15.13
N LYS A 438 14.06 9.42 -14.63
CA LYS A 438 13.66 9.47 -13.21
C LYS A 438 12.52 8.50 -12.90
N SER A 439 11.70 8.19 -13.89
CA SER A 439 10.56 7.28 -13.76
C SER A 439 10.23 6.60 -15.08
N MET A 440 9.59 5.44 -15.02
CA MET A 440 9.08 4.72 -16.20
C MET A 440 8.09 5.58 -17.01
N ALA A 441 7.43 6.55 -16.39
CA ALA A 441 6.54 7.47 -17.08
C ALA A 441 7.25 8.24 -18.22
N GLU A 442 8.49 8.66 -18.01
CA GLU A 442 9.24 9.43 -19.02
C GLU A 442 9.46 8.64 -20.32
N MET A 443 9.71 7.33 -20.22
CA MET A 443 9.94 6.48 -21.37
C MET A 443 8.68 5.77 -21.91
N CYS A 444 7.54 5.89 -21.22
CA CYS A 444 6.30 5.21 -21.60
C CYS A 444 5.15 6.15 -21.92
N ASN A 445 4.87 7.19 -21.08
CA ASN A 445 3.65 7.98 -21.17
C ASN A 445 3.39 8.58 -22.57
N ASN A 446 4.42 9.16 -23.18
CA ASN A 446 4.30 9.82 -24.47
C ASN A 446 4.44 8.89 -25.68
N TYR A 447 4.78 7.60 -25.46
CA TYR A 447 5.09 6.68 -26.53
C TYR A 447 3.94 5.70 -26.81
N MET A 448 3.63 5.50 -28.09
CA MET A 448 2.68 4.48 -28.54
C MET A 448 3.24 3.08 -28.29
N PHE A 449 4.55 2.92 -28.54
CA PHE A 449 5.26 1.64 -28.45
C PHE A 449 6.56 1.77 -27.66
N THR A 450 7.01 0.66 -27.08
CA THR A 450 8.36 0.53 -26.53
C THR A 450 8.96 -0.82 -26.88
N ILE A 451 10.27 -0.87 -27.15
CA ILE A 451 10.97 -2.13 -27.37
C ILE A 451 11.38 -2.68 -26.00
N ALA A 452 10.74 -3.79 -25.60
CA ALA A 452 10.92 -4.44 -24.31
C ALA A 452 11.62 -5.79 -24.49
N ILE A 453 12.87 -5.86 -24.05
CA ILE A 453 13.72 -7.04 -24.19
C ILE A 453 14.09 -7.57 -22.82
N GLU A 454 13.78 -8.83 -22.52
CA GLU A 454 14.22 -9.49 -21.29
C GLU A 454 15.74 -9.78 -21.33
N ASN A 455 16.31 -10.10 -20.18
CA ASN A 455 17.73 -10.44 -20.09
C ASN A 455 18.04 -11.77 -20.81
N THR A 456 17.10 -12.72 -20.74
CA THR A 456 17.17 -14.03 -21.39
C THR A 456 15.78 -14.44 -21.88
N SER A 457 15.70 -15.52 -22.71
CA SER A 457 14.43 -16.02 -23.22
C SER A 457 14.16 -17.42 -22.69
N HIS A 458 13.08 -17.56 -21.92
CA HIS A 458 12.60 -18.82 -21.36
C HIS A 458 11.10 -18.98 -21.55
N ASP A 459 10.58 -20.15 -21.25
CA ASP A 459 9.16 -20.47 -21.52
C ASP A 459 8.21 -19.57 -20.73
N HIS A 460 8.49 -19.34 -19.44
CA HIS A 460 7.61 -18.61 -18.53
C HIS A 460 8.26 -17.41 -17.83
N TYR A 461 9.48 -17.01 -18.23
CA TYR A 461 10.15 -15.87 -17.61
C TYR A 461 9.77 -14.56 -18.28
N PHE A 462 9.19 -13.67 -17.51
CA PHE A 462 9.03 -12.26 -17.83
C PHE A 462 9.17 -11.40 -16.56
N SER A 463 9.35 -10.10 -16.75
CA SER A 463 9.62 -9.16 -15.67
C SER A 463 8.85 -7.85 -15.84
N GLU A 464 9.22 -6.83 -15.05
CA GLU A 464 8.71 -5.46 -15.16
C GLU A 464 8.83 -4.88 -16.57
N LYS A 465 9.74 -5.40 -17.41
CA LYS A 465 10.01 -4.88 -18.75
C LYS A 465 8.81 -4.95 -19.69
N ILE A 466 7.98 -5.99 -19.53
CA ILE A 466 6.72 -6.07 -20.29
C ILE A 466 5.56 -5.49 -19.51
N VAL A 467 5.54 -5.63 -18.17
CA VAL A 467 4.43 -5.19 -17.32
C VAL A 467 4.35 -3.66 -17.23
N ASN A 468 5.49 -3.00 -17.01
CA ASN A 468 5.51 -1.54 -16.89
C ASN A 468 4.93 -0.81 -18.11
N PRO A 469 5.27 -1.14 -19.37
CA PRO A 469 4.61 -0.53 -20.53
C PRO A 469 3.09 -0.63 -20.51
N PHE A 470 2.53 -1.78 -20.10
CA PHE A 470 1.08 -1.96 -19.99
C PHE A 470 0.45 -0.96 -19.03
N MET A 471 1.10 -0.68 -17.88
CA MET A 471 0.61 0.29 -16.89
C MET A 471 0.48 1.71 -17.44
N TYR A 472 1.23 2.02 -18.51
CA TYR A 472 1.20 3.31 -19.20
C TYR A 472 0.44 3.26 -20.54
N ASN A 473 -0.31 2.19 -20.81
CA ASN A 473 -0.98 1.96 -22.07
C ASN A 473 -0.05 2.11 -23.29
N THR A 474 1.19 1.65 -23.13
CA THR A 474 2.24 1.60 -24.17
C THR A 474 2.38 0.17 -24.65
N ILE A 475 2.34 -0.06 -25.94
CA ILE A 475 2.39 -1.40 -26.52
C ILE A 475 3.85 -1.86 -26.61
N PRO A 476 4.25 -2.93 -25.92
CA PRO A 476 5.60 -3.45 -26.05
C PRO A 476 5.81 -4.23 -27.37
N LEU A 477 6.92 -3.97 -28.04
CA LEU A 477 7.53 -4.90 -29.00
C LEU A 477 8.44 -5.80 -28.16
N TYR A 478 8.06 -7.05 -27.99
CA TYR A 478 8.56 -7.88 -26.89
C TYR A 478 9.38 -9.09 -27.35
N TRP A 479 10.54 -9.29 -26.69
CA TRP A 479 11.34 -10.50 -26.75
C TRP A 479 11.71 -10.96 -25.33
N GLY A 480 11.45 -12.25 -25.04
CA GLY A 480 11.75 -12.84 -23.73
C GLY A 480 10.96 -14.12 -23.50
N CYS A 481 9.85 -14.03 -22.80
CA CYS A 481 8.99 -15.17 -22.49
C CYS A 481 8.41 -15.79 -23.77
N LYS A 482 8.69 -17.08 -24.01
CA LYS A 482 8.22 -17.77 -25.22
C LYS A 482 6.71 -17.99 -25.20
N LYS A 483 6.14 -18.18 -24.00
CA LYS A 483 4.71 -18.41 -23.77
C LYS A 483 3.96 -17.16 -23.31
N ILE A 484 4.44 -15.98 -23.71
CA ILE A 484 3.85 -14.71 -23.24
C ILE A 484 2.38 -14.56 -23.62
N GLU A 485 1.95 -15.14 -24.72
CA GLU A 485 0.57 -15.13 -25.17
C GLU A 485 -0.39 -15.91 -24.25
N GLU A 486 0.11 -16.86 -23.44
CA GLU A 486 -0.68 -17.55 -22.39
C GLU A 486 -1.02 -16.62 -21.23
N TYR A 487 -0.19 -15.59 -20.99
CA TYR A 487 -0.35 -14.61 -19.93
C TYR A 487 -1.06 -13.34 -20.39
N PHE A 488 -0.62 -12.81 -21.55
CA PHE A 488 -1.05 -11.51 -22.09
C PHE A 488 -1.39 -11.63 -23.58
N PRO A 489 -2.54 -12.26 -23.93
CA PRO A 489 -2.90 -12.57 -25.30
C PRO A 489 -3.11 -11.30 -26.13
N LYS A 490 -2.32 -11.15 -27.20
CA LYS A 490 -2.36 -9.98 -28.12
C LYS A 490 -2.03 -8.62 -27.50
N TYR A 491 -1.44 -8.58 -26.30
CA TYR A 491 -1.08 -7.30 -25.65
C TYR A 491 0.29 -6.77 -26.12
N SER A 492 1.10 -7.59 -26.77
CA SER A 492 2.41 -7.20 -27.27
C SER A 492 2.62 -7.63 -28.73
N ILE A 493 3.60 -7.01 -29.39
CA ILE A 493 4.06 -7.41 -30.70
C ILE A 493 5.32 -8.25 -30.53
N LYS A 494 5.29 -9.50 -30.96
CA LYS A 494 6.39 -10.44 -30.75
C LYS A 494 7.60 -10.10 -31.61
N LEU A 495 8.77 -10.08 -30.98
CA LEU A 495 10.09 -10.07 -31.65
C LEU A 495 10.70 -11.45 -31.59
N THR A 496 11.57 -11.76 -32.58
CA THR A 496 12.18 -13.07 -32.75
C THR A 496 13.57 -13.20 -32.10
N GLY A 497 14.23 -12.08 -31.82
CA GLY A 497 15.63 -12.01 -31.41
C GLY A 497 16.61 -11.99 -32.61
N ASN A 498 16.11 -12.06 -33.85
CA ASN A 498 16.88 -11.87 -35.06
C ASN A 498 16.71 -10.42 -35.55
N ILE A 499 17.80 -9.65 -35.56
CA ILE A 499 17.77 -8.22 -35.88
C ILE A 499 17.14 -7.95 -37.27
N ASN A 500 17.51 -8.73 -38.30
CA ASN A 500 17.00 -8.49 -39.64
C ASN A 500 15.48 -8.67 -39.73
N MET A 501 14.98 -9.74 -39.14
CA MET A 501 13.53 -10.00 -39.09
C MET A 501 12.78 -8.97 -38.23
N ASP A 502 13.37 -8.62 -37.11
CA ASP A 502 12.75 -7.73 -36.15
C ASP A 502 12.76 -6.28 -36.64
N MET A 503 13.77 -5.86 -37.38
CA MET A 503 13.79 -4.55 -38.06
C MET A 503 12.71 -4.43 -39.13
N ILE A 504 12.33 -5.52 -39.80
CA ILE A 504 11.17 -5.54 -40.71
C ILE A 504 9.89 -5.28 -39.92
N THR A 505 9.72 -5.98 -38.77
CA THR A 505 8.57 -5.80 -37.90
C THR A 505 8.49 -4.37 -37.32
N ILE A 506 9.60 -3.87 -36.77
CA ILE A 506 9.73 -2.51 -36.24
C ILE A 506 9.41 -1.48 -37.37
N GLY A 507 9.95 -1.66 -38.55
CA GLY A 507 9.68 -0.78 -39.70
C GLY A 507 8.20 -0.74 -40.11
N ARG A 508 7.49 -1.87 -40.04
CA ARG A 508 6.03 -1.92 -40.28
C ARG A 508 5.26 -1.15 -39.21
N VAL A 509 5.64 -1.27 -37.94
CA VAL A 509 5.02 -0.51 -36.85
C VAL A 509 5.26 0.98 -37.01
N LEU A 510 6.49 1.40 -37.33
CA LEU A 510 6.82 2.81 -37.56
C LEU A 510 6.04 3.42 -38.73
N LYS A 511 5.79 2.63 -39.80
CA LYS A 511 5.02 3.10 -40.98
C LYS A 511 3.50 3.20 -40.72
N ASN A 512 2.94 2.31 -39.88
CA ASN A 512 1.50 2.23 -39.65
C ASN A 512 1.16 2.10 -38.16
N PRO A 513 1.55 3.06 -37.31
CA PRO A 513 1.43 2.93 -35.86
C PRO A 513 -0.03 2.76 -35.42
N GLN A 514 -0.98 3.48 -36.02
CA GLN A 514 -2.40 3.41 -35.66
C GLN A 514 -3.02 2.01 -35.90
N TYR A 515 -2.62 1.35 -36.96
CA TYR A 515 -3.07 -0.02 -37.25
C TYR A 515 -2.65 -0.99 -36.13
N PHE A 516 -1.41 -0.90 -35.66
CA PHE A 516 -0.92 -1.74 -34.58
C PHE A 516 -1.50 -1.37 -33.24
N MET A 517 -1.73 -0.08 -32.96
CA MET A 517 -2.43 0.35 -31.75
C MET A 517 -3.87 -0.19 -31.67
N ALA A 518 -4.57 -0.27 -32.78
CA ALA A 518 -5.93 -0.81 -32.80
C ALA A 518 -5.96 -2.33 -32.53
N LYS A 519 -4.88 -3.06 -32.86
CA LYS A 519 -4.79 -4.53 -32.72
C LYS A 519 -4.26 -4.98 -31.37
N HIS A 520 -3.44 -4.17 -30.73
CA HIS A 520 -2.72 -4.55 -29.52
C HIS A 520 -3.07 -3.53 -28.41
N LYS A 521 -3.95 -3.91 -27.52
CA LYS A 521 -4.34 -3.07 -26.38
C LYS A 521 -4.41 -3.93 -25.14
N ALA A 522 -3.58 -3.62 -24.14
CA ALA A 522 -3.62 -4.32 -22.87
C ALA A 522 -4.85 -3.90 -22.06
N ASN A 523 -5.45 -4.88 -21.39
CA ASN A 523 -6.35 -4.63 -20.28
C ASN A 523 -5.51 -4.60 -19.00
N ILE A 524 -5.38 -3.42 -18.41
CA ILE A 524 -4.53 -3.21 -17.22
C ILE A 524 -5.01 -4.06 -16.04
N GLU A 525 -6.31 -4.20 -15.87
CA GLU A 525 -6.88 -5.03 -14.78
C GLU A 525 -6.49 -6.50 -14.94
N GLU A 526 -6.58 -7.04 -16.14
CA GLU A 526 -6.16 -8.41 -16.43
C GLU A 526 -4.65 -8.61 -16.25
N VAL A 527 -3.84 -7.62 -16.64
CA VAL A 527 -2.38 -7.66 -16.40
C VAL A 527 -2.10 -7.70 -14.89
N LEU A 528 -2.74 -6.82 -14.12
CA LEU A 528 -2.56 -6.78 -12.67
C LEU A 528 -3.05 -8.06 -11.99
N ASP A 529 -4.14 -8.65 -12.43
CA ASP A 529 -4.63 -9.94 -11.93
C ASP A 529 -3.59 -11.07 -12.09
N LYS A 530 -2.78 -11.04 -13.16
CA LYS A 530 -1.73 -12.05 -13.37
C LYS A 530 -0.52 -11.87 -12.47
N VAL A 531 -0.17 -10.64 -12.12
CA VAL A 531 1.09 -10.31 -11.42
C VAL A 531 0.89 -9.76 -10.02
N ASN A 532 -0.34 -9.52 -9.58
CA ASN A 532 -0.64 -9.04 -8.24
C ASN A 532 -0.44 -10.12 -7.19
N LEU A 533 0.13 -9.76 -6.03
CA LEU A 533 0.39 -10.69 -4.94
C LEU A 533 -0.89 -11.39 -4.45
N ILE A 534 -1.95 -10.65 -4.15
CA ILE A 534 -3.17 -11.20 -3.54
C ILE A 534 -3.83 -12.22 -4.47
N LYS A 535 -3.94 -11.89 -5.74
CA LYS A 535 -4.48 -12.82 -6.76
C LYS A 535 -3.62 -14.07 -6.93
N ASN A 536 -2.31 -13.94 -6.84
CA ASN A 536 -1.39 -15.09 -6.89
C ASN A 536 -1.51 -15.94 -5.62
N VAL A 537 -1.68 -15.34 -4.44
CA VAL A 537 -1.93 -16.08 -3.20
C VAL A 537 -3.22 -16.90 -3.32
N GLU A 538 -4.32 -16.27 -3.73
CA GLU A 538 -5.61 -16.97 -3.90
C GLU A 538 -5.50 -18.14 -4.86
N ARG A 539 -4.84 -17.95 -5.98
CA ARG A 539 -4.66 -19.01 -6.99
C ARG A 539 -3.76 -20.17 -6.53
N LEU A 540 -2.77 -19.89 -5.68
CA LEU A 540 -1.77 -20.88 -5.28
C LEU A 540 -2.10 -21.61 -3.98
N LEU A 541 -2.83 -20.96 -3.07
CA LEU A 541 -3.02 -21.40 -1.70
C LEU A 541 -4.50 -21.62 -1.32
N CYS A 542 -5.43 -21.08 -2.09
CA CYS A 542 -6.87 -21.27 -1.93
C CYS A 542 -7.48 -21.99 -3.12
#